data_824b303cba75850b657c19203ccdcba9
#
_entry.id   824b303cba75850b657c19203ccdcba9
#
_cell.length_a   1.000
_cell.length_b   1.000
_cell.length_c   1.000
_cell.angle_alpha   90.00
_cell.angle_beta   90.00
_cell.angle_gamma   90.00
#
_symmetry.space_group_name_H-M   'P 1'
#
loop_
_entity.id
_entity.type
_entity.pdbx_description
1 polymer ?
#
loop_
_entity_poly.entity_id
_entity_poly.type
_entity_poly.pdbx_seq_one_letter_code
_entity_poly.pdbx_strand_id
1 'polypeptide(L)'
;MRYRVNVLGVRPQKSLKKKGKWTLNTTAKNISMKMTKLNADVLTPITVFLRLEGTKKFLLESSLKHNEQGRYSFIGVNPIKEFTAEGEIAKVISSDGKELLKEAGLPLKTLQKVLPKVKADLPFPFYGGAVGYVGYDAIRQYEDIGGVLEDEIGMPDIHFLVYEDVIVFDHLAQSIYILAIDLDGKRSEEQLELRVAEIESQIFQGKVDESLEAYEIEFQPQLEKEEFMARIQKAKDCVLAGEVEQVVLSQRMSGKVKANPFHFYRVLRNSNPSPYMFFVDFGEYVVLGASPESFIKSKGQQMSTNPIAGTRRRGRTEEEDKALAVELLSDAKELSEHRMLIDLSREDMKKICVPETIQVLKEMKIEFYRHVMHIVSELEGTLAEGKTGLDALISCLPAGTVSGSPKVRAMQIINELEDVKRGVYSGALGYVNANGDVDFALAIRSLVIKNDRAYLQAGAGIVHDSKVELEYKETINKANGLLKARPM
;
A
#
# COMPACT_ATOMS: atom_id res chain seq x y z
N MET A 1 41.73 7.33 -42.40
CA MET A 1 42.21 7.46 -41.02
C MET A 1 41.33 6.54 -40.13
N ARG A 2 41.92 5.46 -39.64
CA ARG A 2 41.23 4.48 -38.79
C ARG A 2 41.59 4.83 -37.34
N TYR A 3 40.59 5.19 -36.53
CA TYR A 3 40.79 5.31 -35.08
C TYR A 3 40.52 3.96 -34.42
N ARG A 4 41.56 3.37 -33.83
CA ARG A 4 41.47 2.24 -32.91
C ARG A 4 41.05 2.79 -31.52
N VAL A 5 39.90 2.34 -31.01
CA VAL A 5 39.56 2.53 -29.61
C VAL A 5 40.12 1.35 -28.84
N ASN A 6 41.11 1.64 -27.97
CA ASN A 6 41.63 0.66 -27.01
C ASN A 6 40.61 0.47 -25.90
N VAL A 7 39.99 -0.70 -25.84
CA VAL A 7 39.19 -1.15 -24.69
C VAL A 7 40.17 -1.55 -23.60
N LEU A 8 40.41 -0.68 -22.64
CA LEU A 8 41.12 -1.02 -21.41
C LEU A 8 40.24 -1.97 -20.60
N GLY A 9 40.76 -3.20 -20.43
CA GLY A 9 40.13 -4.20 -19.59
C GLY A 9 40.01 -3.71 -18.15
N VAL A 10 38.76 -3.52 -17.70
CA VAL A 10 38.46 -3.27 -16.31
C VAL A 10 38.64 -4.57 -15.55
N ARG A 11 39.76 -4.69 -14.83
CA ARG A 11 39.93 -5.72 -13.80
C ARG A 11 38.88 -5.47 -12.71
N PRO A 12 38.22 -6.51 -12.17
CA PRO A 12 37.32 -6.32 -11.06
C PRO A 12 38.06 -5.68 -9.89
N GLN A 13 37.65 -4.48 -9.50
CA GLN A 13 38.15 -3.84 -8.30
C GLN A 13 37.79 -4.72 -7.11
N LYS A 14 38.79 -5.14 -6.36
CA LYS A 14 38.63 -5.82 -5.07
C LYS A 14 37.68 -4.98 -4.20
N SER A 15 36.54 -5.55 -3.84
CA SER A 15 35.59 -4.98 -2.89
C SER A 15 36.37 -4.55 -1.64
N LEU A 16 36.29 -3.29 -1.30
CA LEU A 16 36.70 -2.81 0.02
C LEU A 16 35.76 -3.39 1.04
N LYS A 17 36.15 -4.52 1.64
CA LYS A 17 35.50 -5.10 2.81
C LYS A 17 35.63 -4.14 3.98
N LYS A 18 34.69 -3.20 4.11
CA LYS A 18 34.42 -2.61 5.42
C LYS A 18 33.64 -3.66 6.23
N LYS A 19 34.36 -4.42 7.04
CA LYS A 19 33.80 -5.22 8.12
C LYS A 19 33.19 -4.27 9.16
N GLY A 20 31.94 -3.88 8.97
CA GLY A 20 31.16 -3.19 9.98
C GLY A 20 30.42 -4.25 10.82
N LYS A 21 30.93 -4.62 11.97
CA LYS A 21 30.15 -5.27 13.03
C LYS A 21 29.24 -4.18 13.60
N TRP A 22 27.96 -4.26 13.31
CA TRP A 22 26.95 -3.44 13.98
C TRP A 22 26.52 -4.20 15.25
N THR A 23 26.90 -3.69 16.42
CA THR A 23 26.46 -4.23 17.72
C THR A 23 25.18 -3.55 18.15
N LEU A 24 24.14 -4.33 18.32
CA LEU A 24 22.84 -3.90 18.84
C LEU A 24 22.88 -3.89 20.38
N ASN A 25 22.63 -2.71 20.96
CA ASN A 25 22.36 -2.57 22.40
C ASN A 25 20.86 -2.63 22.64
N THR A 26 20.34 -3.73 23.14
CA THR A 26 19.14 -3.81 24.00
C THR A 26 18.81 -5.28 24.34
N THR A 27 17.94 -5.54 25.28
CA THR A 27 17.35 -6.81 25.73
C THR A 27 16.65 -7.68 24.65
N ALA A 28 16.75 -7.31 23.36
CA ALA A 28 16.41 -8.13 22.21
C ALA A 28 17.57 -9.07 21.90
N LYS A 29 17.27 -10.34 21.54
CA LYS A 29 18.24 -11.32 21.05
C LYS A 29 19.18 -10.68 20.04
N ASN A 30 20.49 -10.91 20.17
CA ASN A 30 21.46 -10.56 19.12
C ASN A 30 21.02 -11.25 17.82
N ILE A 31 20.54 -10.48 16.87
CA ILE A 31 20.07 -10.99 15.59
C ILE A 31 21.22 -10.91 14.60
N SER A 32 21.47 -12.03 13.95
CA SER A 32 22.47 -12.13 12.90
C SER A 32 21.91 -11.49 11.62
N MET A 33 22.71 -10.69 10.94
CA MET A 33 22.35 -10.03 9.70
C MET A 33 23.58 -9.92 8.78
N LYS A 34 23.38 -10.10 7.49
CA LYS A 34 24.35 -9.78 6.45
C LYS A 34 23.77 -8.77 5.47
N MET A 35 24.61 -7.85 5.03
CA MET A 35 24.23 -6.83 4.07
C MET A 35 25.36 -6.62 3.05
N THR A 36 24.99 -6.55 1.79
CA THR A 36 25.89 -6.16 0.68
C THR A 36 25.33 -4.94 -0.03
N LYS A 37 26.22 -4.03 -0.40
CA LYS A 37 25.87 -2.84 -1.19
C LYS A 37 26.40 -3.00 -2.61
N LEU A 38 25.50 -2.78 -3.59
CA LEU A 38 25.82 -2.79 -5.04
C LEU A 38 25.56 -1.40 -5.63
N ASN A 39 26.15 -1.14 -6.80
CA ASN A 39 25.82 0.04 -7.60
C ASN A 39 24.56 -0.22 -8.43
N ALA A 40 23.64 0.74 -8.49
CA ALA A 40 22.36 0.64 -9.16
C ALA A 40 22.30 1.37 -10.51
N ASP A 41 23.42 1.90 -11.05
CA ASP A 41 23.42 2.76 -12.25
C ASP A 41 22.82 2.09 -13.50
N VAL A 42 22.99 0.76 -13.64
CA VAL A 42 22.47 -0.04 -14.77
C VAL A 42 21.31 -0.97 -14.40
N LEU A 43 20.80 -0.90 -13.18
CA LEU A 43 19.77 -1.79 -12.66
C LEU A 43 18.52 -0.99 -12.24
N THR A 44 17.35 -1.56 -12.52
CA THR A 44 16.07 -1.00 -12.08
C THR A 44 15.37 -1.98 -11.13
N PRO A 45 14.46 -1.51 -10.26
CA PRO A 45 13.64 -2.42 -9.44
C PRO A 45 12.91 -3.48 -10.28
N ILE A 46 12.40 -3.11 -11.46
CA ILE A 46 11.72 -4.03 -12.39
C ILE A 46 12.68 -5.13 -12.87
N THR A 47 13.89 -4.75 -13.31
CA THR A 47 14.87 -5.72 -13.80
C THR A 47 15.30 -6.69 -12.70
N VAL A 48 15.52 -6.18 -11.49
CA VAL A 48 15.88 -7.03 -10.35
C VAL A 48 14.71 -7.94 -9.97
N PHE A 49 13.48 -7.42 -9.87
CA PHE A 49 12.30 -8.23 -9.59
C PHE A 49 12.11 -9.39 -10.57
N LEU A 50 12.32 -9.15 -11.88
CA LEU A 50 12.19 -10.17 -12.92
C LEU A 50 13.29 -11.24 -12.82
N ARG A 51 14.51 -10.86 -12.46
CA ARG A 51 15.66 -11.77 -12.34
C ARG A 51 15.65 -12.64 -11.09
N LEU A 52 14.98 -12.21 -10.04
CA LEU A 52 14.87 -13.00 -8.82
C LEU A 52 14.02 -14.23 -9.04
N GLU A 53 14.51 -15.37 -8.61
CA GLU A 53 13.80 -16.64 -8.60
C GLU A 53 13.04 -16.85 -7.28
N GLY A 54 11.89 -17.52 -7.34
CA GLY A 54 11.09 -17.86 -6.17
C GLY A 54 9.63 -17.46 -6.31
N THR A 55 8.87 -17.62 -5.23
CA THR A 55 7.43 -17.43 -5.16
C THR A 55 7.05 -16.33 -4.18
N LYS A 56 5.79 -15.90 -4.24
CA LYS A 56 5.22 -14.90 -3.34
C LYS A 56 6.10 -13.65 -3.25
N LYS A 57 6.41 -13.09 -4.43
CA LYS A 57 7.24 -11.88 -4.56
C LYS A 57 6.45 -10.63 -4.25
N PHE A 58 7.14 -9.62 -3.71
CA PHE A 58 6.57 -8.28 -3.66
C PHE A 58 7.52 -7.24 -4.26
N LEU A 59 6.94 -6.14 -4.74
CA LEU A 59 7.62 -4.91 -5.11
C LEU A 59 6.80 -3.74 -4.54
N LEU A 60 7.43 -2.94 -3.67
CA LEU A 60 6.88 -1.68 -3.17
C LEU A 60 7.76 -0.55 -3.68
N GLU A 61 7.15 0.44 -4.33
CA GLU A 61 7.86 1.58 -4.90
C GLU A 61 7.13 2.88 -4.57
N SER A 62 7.84 3.99 -4.64
CA SER A 62 7.23 5.31 -4.73
C SER A 62 7.69 5.99 -6.02
N SER A 63 6.76 6.60 -6.73
CA SER A 63 7.08 7.30 -7.99
C SER A 63 7.47 8.77 -7.80
N LEU A 64 7.36 9.31 -6.60
CA LEU A 64 7.73 10.69 -6.28
C LEU A 64 9.25 10.83 -6.11
N LYS A 65 9.98 10.85 -7.21
CA LYS A 65 11.46 10.88 -7.26
C LYS A 65 12.11 12.12 -6.63
N HIS A 66 11.35 13.12 -6.23
CA HIS A 66 11.88 14.42 -5.77
C HIS A 66 11.69 14.70 -4.28
N ASN A 67 10.98 13.83 -3.55
CA ASN A 67 10.76 13.96 -2.11
C ASN A 67 11.33 12.75 -1.36
N GLU A 68 11.56 12.87 -0.07
CA GLU A 68 12.02 11.77 0.79
C GLU A 68 11.12 10.51 0.68
N GLN A 69 9.84 10.69 0.36
CA GLN A 69 8.87 9.62 0.15
C GLN A 69 9.17 8.72 -1.05
N GLY A 70 9.84 9.24 -2.10
CA GLY A 70 10.19 8.47 -3.30
C GLY A 70 11.58 7.87 -3.29
N ARG A 71 12.27 7.90 -2.16
CA ARG A 71 13.68 7.53 -2.05
C ARG A 71 13.93 6.04 -2.21
N TYR A 72 13.03 5.18 -1.71
CA TYR A 72 13.29 3.74 -1.62
C TYR A 72 12.28 2.92 -2.43
N SER A 73 12.79 1.79 -2.98
CA SER A 73 11.95 0.67 -3.43
C SER A 73 12.40 -0.59 -2.71
N PHE A 74 11.44 -1.48 -2.42
CA PHE A 74 11.68 -2.70 -1.68
C PHE A 74 11.21 -3.90 -2.48
N ILE A 75 12.02 -4.97 -2.50
CA ILE A 75 11.71 -6.23 -3.14
C ILE A 75 11.98 -7.36 -2.17
N GLY A 76 11.07 -8.33 -2.11
CA GLY A 76 11.27 -9.58 -1.39
C GLY A 76 10.71 -10.77 -2.14
N VAL A 77 11.18 -11.95 -1.77
CA VAL A 77 10.82 -13.22 -2.37
C VAL A 77 10.95 -14.33 -1.33
N ASN A 78 10.13 -15.38 -1.47
CA ASN A 78 10.15 -16.54 -0.59
C ASN A 78 9.96 -16.20 0.90
N PRO A 79 8.76 -15.76 1.30
CA PRO A 79 8.47 -15.46 2.70
C PRO A 79 8.67 -16.70 3.58
N ILE A 80 9.13 -16.49 4.81
CA ILE A 80 9.34 -17.56 5.79
C ILE A 80 8.05 -17.99 6.48
N LYS A 81 7.06 -17.10 6.54
CA LYS A 81 5.76 -17.34 7.16
C LYS A 81 4.67 -16.57 6.41
N GLU A 82 3.49 -17.09 6.51
CA GLU A 82 2.26 -16.49 6.03
C GLU A 82 1.26 -16.39 7.18
N PHE A 83 0.70 -15.20 7.36
CA PHE A 83 -0.35 -14.92 8.32
C PHE A 83 -1.63 -14.59 7.57
N THR A 84 -2.71 -15.31 7.87
CA THR A 84 -4.05 -15.03 7.34
C THR A 84 -5.05 -14.90 8.47
N ALA A 85 -6.11 -14.12 8.25
CA ALA A 85 -7.26 -14.12 9.15
C ALA A 85 -8.57 -13.95 8.39
N GLU A 86 -9.59 -14.68 8.85
CA GLU A 86 -10.99 -14.58 8.44
C GLU A 86 -11.85 -14.42 9.69
N GLY A 87 -12.58 -13.32 9.78
CA GLY A 87 -13.27 -12.96 11.01
C GLY A 87 -12.29 -12.97 12.19
N GLU A 88 -12.62 -13.68 13.25
CA GLU A 88 -11.81 -13.80 14.46
C GLU A 88 -10.72 -14.89 14.39
N ILE A 89 -10.68 -15.69 13.34
CA ILE A 89 -9.76 -16.81 13.21
C ILE A 89 -8.47 -16.36 12.53
N ALA A 90 -7.38 -16.33 13.28
CA ALA A 90 -6.03 -16.09 12.75
C ALA A 90 -5.27 -17.41 12.58
N LYS A 91 -4.50 -17.51 11.49
CA LYS A 91 -3.69 -18.66 11.13
C LYS A 91 -2.29 -18.22 10.71
N VAL A 92 -1.26 -18.98 11.13
CA VAL A 92 0.13 -18.79 10.69
C VAL A 92 0.63 -20.10 10.10
N ILE A 93 1.18 -20.01 8.91
CA ILE A 93 1.76 -21.14 8.18
C ILE A 93 3.24 -20.83 7.90
N SER A 94 4.12 -21.81 8.05
CA SER A 94 5.52 -21.73 7.64
C SER A 94 5.66 -21.90 6.12
N SER A 95 6.84 -21.55 5.58
CA SER A 95 7.15 -21.67 4.14
C SER A 95 7.03 -23.10 3.59
N ASP A 96 7.16 -24.13 4.44
CA ASP A 96 6.95 -25.54 4.09
C ASP A 96 5.49 -26.01 4.22
N GLY A 97 4.54 -25.09 4.47
CA GLY A 97 3.10 -25.37 4.56
C GLY A 97 2.61 -25.89 5.91
N LYS A 98 3.48 -25.98 6.93
CA LYS A 98 3.10 -26.45 8.27
C LYS A 98 2.35 -25.35 9.03
N GLU A 99 1.19 -25.68 9.59
CA GLU A 99 0.47 -24.79 10.49
C GLU A 99 1.26 -24.59 11.79
N LEU A 100 1.66 -23.36 12.07
CA LEU A 100 2.40 -22.97 13.28
C LEU A 100 1.48 -22.48 14.38
N LEU A 101 0.36 -21.85 14.01
CA LEU A 101 -0.63 -21.29 14.92
C LEU A 101 -1.99 -21.24 14.25
N LYS A 102 -3.03 -21.53 15.04
CA LYS A 102 -4.42 -21.22 14.71
C LYS A 102 -5.12 -20.84 16.02
N GLU A 103 -5.57 -19.59 16.10
CA GLU A 103 -6.26 -19.11 17.30
C GLU A 103 -7.42 -18.18 16.94
N ALA A 104 -8.42 -18.14 17.83
CA ALA A 104 -9.52 -17.19 17.75
C ALA A 104 -9.20 -15.96 18.63
N GLY A 105 -9.68 -14.79 18.22
CA GLY A 105 -9.50 -13.53 18.93
C GLY A 105 -9.33 -12.36 17.98
N LEU A 106 -8.63 -11.32 18.43
CA LEU A 106 -8.33 -10.15 17.59
C LEU A 106 -7.09 -10.41 16.71
N PRO A 107 -7.26 -10.64 15.39
CA PRO A 107 -6.16 -11.09 14.53
C PRO A 107 -4.96 -10.17 14.48
N LEU A 108 -5.14 -8.84 14.51
CA LEU A 108 -4.00 -7.92 14.51
C LEU A 108 -3.19 -7.99 15.82
N LYS A 109 -3.81 -8.38 16.94
CA LYS A 109 -3.08 -8.69 18.17
C LYS A 109 -2.27 -9.98 18.04
N THR A 110 -2.84 -10.98 17.36
CA THR A 110 -2.10 -12.20 17.02
C THR A 110 -0.93 -11.90 16.08
N LEU A 111 -1.14 -11.09 15.06
CA LEU A 111 -0.06 -10.64 14.17
C LEU A 111 1.07 -9.94 14.96
N GLN A 112 0.74 -9.03 15.88
CA GLN A 112 1.74 -8.38 16.76
C GLN A 112 2.56 -9.36 17.59
N LYS A 113 1.97 -10.49 18.03
CA LYS A 113 2.68 -11.53 18.81
C LYS A 113 3.62 -12.37 17.96
N VAL A 114 3.23 -12.67 16.72
CA VAL A 114 3.99 -13.58 15.84
C VAL A 114 5.06 -12.86 15.02
N LEU A 115 4.95 -11.54 14.88
CA LEU A 115 5.98 -10.74 14.23
C LEU A 115 7.22 -10.61 15.13
N PRO A 116 8.40 -10.85 14.58
CA PRO A 116 9.65 -10.67 15.32
C PRO A 116 9.84 -9.17 15.64
N LYS A 117 10.37 -8.87 16.83
CA LYS A 117 10.72 -7.51 17.24
C LYS A 117 12.23 -7.34 17.23
N VAL A 118 12.72 -6.76 16.16
CA VAL A 118 14.15 -6.55 15.90
C VAL A 118 14.42 -5.07 15.75
N LYS A 119 15.29 -4.51 16.58
CA LYS A 119 15.81 -3.17 16.38
C LYS A 119 17.17 -3.24 15.69
N ALA A 120 17.25 -2.76 14.45
CA ALA A 120 18.49 -2.55 13.75
C ALA A 120 18.64 -1.05 13.46
N ASP A 121 19.84 -0.52 13.65
CA ASP A 121 20.17 0.86 13.27
C ASP A 121 20.53 0.89 11.79
N LEU A 122 19.51 0.83 10.95
CA LEU A 122 19.61 0.86 9.49
C LEU A 122 18.93 2.11 8.95
N PRO A 123 19.48 2.71 7.88
CA PRO A 123 18.94 3.94 7.31
C PRO A 123 17.65 3.71 6.49
N PHE A 124 17.16 2.46 6.42
CA PHE A 124 16.01 2.08 5.62
C PHE A 124 14.75 1.99 6.48
N PRO A 125 13.60 2.47 6.00
CA PRO A 125 12.34 2.34 6.72
C PRO A 125 11.81 0.89 6.74
N PHE A 126 12.25 0.05 5.79
CA PHE A 126 11.93 -1.38 5.76
C PHE A 126 13.20 -2.20 5.46
N TYR A 127 13.48 -3.20 6.28
CA TYR A 127 14.64 -4.07 6.15
C TYR A 127 14.35 -5.55 6.41
N GLY A 128 13.08 -5.90 6.59
CA GLY A 128 12.53 -7.22 6.87
C GLY A 128 11.31 -7.11 7.77
N GLY A 129 10.46 -8.12 7.79
CA GLY A 129 9.19 -8.10 8.49
C GLY A 129 8.04 -8.55 7.60
N ALA A 130 6.84 -8.01 7.78
CA ALA A 130 5.64 -8.45 7.08
C ALA A 130 5.20 -7.44 6.01
N VAL A 131 4.85 -7.95 4.83
CA VAL A 131 4.21 -7.19 3.74
C VAL A 131 2.84 -7.81 3.47
N GLY A 132 1.81 -6.98 3.35
CA GLY A 132 0.46 -7.49 3.14
C GLY A 132 -0.61 -6.43 3.28
N TYR A 133 -1.83 -6.87 3.57
CA TYR A 133 -2.97 -5.98 3.70
C TYR A 133 -3.85 -6.30 4.90
N VAL A 134 -4.57 -5.28 5.34
CA VAL A 134 -5.76 -5.37 6.20
C VAL A 134 -6.94 -4.89 5.36
N GLY A 135 -7.87 -5.79 5.04
CA GLY A 135 -9.04 -5.49 4.25
C GLY A 135 -10.06 -4.64 5.02
N TYR A 136 -10.98 -4.00 4.28
CA TYR A 136 -12.06 -3.20 4.85
C TYR A 136 -12.87 -3.99 5.87
N ASP A 137 -13.22 -5.24 5.56
CA ASP A 137 -14.10 -6.07 6.36
C ASP A 137 -13.49 -6.52 7.71
N ALA A 138 -12.18 -6.34 7.90
CA ALA A 138 -11.51 -6.56 9.19
C ALA A 138 -12.05 -5.66 10.31
N ILE A 139 -12.69 -4.52 9.98
CA ILE A 139 -13.32 -3.61 10.96
C ILE A 139 -14.48 -4.26 11.71
N ARG A 140 -15.12 -5.29 11.12
CA ARG A 140 -16.24 -6.03 11.76
C ARG A 140 -15.87 -6.70 13.09
N GLN A 141 -14.59 -6.85 13.36
CA GLN A 141 -14.09 -7.36 14.64
C GLN A 141 -14.03 -6.30 15.75
N TYR A 142 -14.23 -5.04 15.38
CA TYR A 142 -14.09 -3.88 16.28
C TYR A 142 -15.35 -3.02 16.34
N GLU A 143 -16.15 -3.02 15.26
CA GLU A 143 -17.34 -2.18 15.13
C GLU A 143 -18.50 -3.00 14.57
N ASP A 144 -19.71 -2.79 15.08
CA ASP A 144 -20.93 -3.38 14.52
C ASP A 144 -21.40 -2.54 13.34
N ILE A 145 -21.13 -3.05 12.15
CA ILE A 145 -21.51 -2.43 10.88
C ILE A 145 -22.59 -3.21 10.12
N GLY A 146 -23.20 -4.20 10.77
CA GLY A 146 -24.26 -5.04 10.19
C GLY A 146 -23.79 -6.43 9.77
N GLY A 147 -24.65 -7.19 9.10
CA GLY A 147 -24.39 -8.57 8.68
C GLY A 147 -23.19 -8.71 7.73
N VAL A 148 -22.58 -9.89 7.71
CA VAL A 148 -21.47 -10.19 6.78
C VAL A 148 -22.06 -10.35 5.38
N LEU A 149 -21.50 -9.61 4.43
CA LEU A 149 -21.86 -9.67 3.02
C LEU A 149 -21.20 -10.86 2.31
N GLU A 150 -21.69 -11.18 1.11
CA GLU A 150 -21.13 -12.24 0.27
C GLU A 150 -19.66 -11.95 -0.08
N ASP A 151 -18.80 -12.97 0.03
CA ASP A 151 -17.41 -12.90 -0.40
C ASP A 151 -17.23 -13.48 -1.80
N GLU A 152 -17.45 -12.65 -2.82
CA GLU A 152 -17.32 -13.04 -4.23
C GLU A 152 -15.90 -13.46 -4.62
N ILE A 153 -14.87 -12.86 -4.01
CA ILE A 153 -13.47 -13.11 -4.39
C ILE A 153 -12.87 -14.26 -3.58
N GLY A 154 -13.35 -14.48 -2.36
CA GLY A 154 -12.85 -15.51 -1.46
C GLY A 154 -11.41 -15.22 -1.01
N MET A 155 -11.20 -14.07 -0.35
CA MET A 155 -9.90 -13.65 0.15
C MET A 155 -9.93 -13.50 1.68
N PRO A 156 -8.82 -13.78 2.38
CA PRO A 156 -8.74 -13.46 3.80
C PRO A 156 -9.01 -11.99 4.09
N ASP A 157 -9.64 -11.68 5.24
CA ASP A 157 -9.82 -10.30 5.68
C ASP A 157 -8.48 -9.61 5.98
N ILE A 158 -7.47 -10.40 6.40
CA ILE A 158 -6.10 -9.94 6.66
C ILE A 158 -5.12 -10.96 6.10
N HIS A 159 -4.11 -10.51 5.34
CA HIS A 159 -3.09 -11.39 4.80
C HIS A 159 -1.72 -10.71 4.80
N PHE A 160 -0.74 -11.31 5.48
CA PHE A 160 0.65 -10.86 5.53
C PHE A 160 1.63 -11.99 5.24
N LEU A 161 2.68 -11.66 4.51
CA LEU A 161 3.81 -12.51 4.18
C LEU A 161 5.05 -11.97 4.89
N VAL A 162 5.76 -12.80 5.65
CA VAL A 162 6.93 -12.39 6.46
C VAL A 162 8.21 -12.70 5.72
N TYR A 163 9.05 -11.68 5.50
CA TYR A 163 10.29 -11.76 4.74
C TYR A 163 11.51 -11.50 5.61
N GLU A 164 12.53 -12.31 5.45
CA GLU A 164 13.86 -12.17 6.07
C GLU A 164 14.89 -11.60 5.09
N ASP A 165 14.64 -11.77 3.79
CA ASP A 165 15.53 -11.30 2.72
C ASP A 165 14.84 -10.16 1.98
N VAL A 166 15.49 -8.98 2.00
CA VAL A 166 14.95 -7.77 1.37
C VAL A 166 16.02 -7.11 0.53
N ILE A 167 15.63 -6.69 -0.66
CA ILE A 167 16.47 -5.85 -1.53
C ILE A 167 15.91 -4.43 -1.47
N VAL A 168 16.77 -3.48 -1.12
CA VAL A 168 16.42 -2.07 -0.98
C VAL A 168 17.14 -1.28 -2.07
N PHE A 169 16.39 -0.59 -2.90
CA PHE A 169 16.91 0.44 -3.80
C PHE A 169 16.87 1.78 -3.08
N ASP A 170 18.02 2.44 -2.96
CA ASP A 170 18.12 3.85 -2.61
C ASP A 170 18.34 4.64 -3.90
N HIS A 171 17.25 5.23 -4.40
CA HIS A 171 17.25 5.98 -5.66
C HIS A 171 18.09 7.26 -5.58
N LEU A 172 18.16 7.88 -4.41
CA LEU A 172 18.96 9.08 -4.18
C LEU A 172 20.48 8.75 -4.19
N ALA A 173 20.84 7.65 -3.53
CA ALA A 173 22.23 7.20 -3.45
C ALA A 173 22.66 6.33 -4.64
N GLN A 174 21.77 6.05 -5.60
CA GLN A 174 21.98 5.14 -6.73
C GLN A 174 22.60 3.81 -6.28
N SER A 175 22.04 3.22 -5.25
CA SER A 175 22.60 2.03 -4.60
C SER A 175 21.53 0.99 -4.35
N ILE A 176 21.93 -0.28 -4.43
CA ILE A 176 21.11 -1.43 -4.05
C ILE A 176 21.73 -2.05 -2.80
N TYR A 177 20.91 -2.36 -1.84
CA TYR A 177 21.32 -3.10 -0.64
C TYR A 177 20.59 -4.43 -0.63
N ILE A 178 21.34 -5.52 -0.49
CA ILE A 178 20.81 -6.87 -0.25
C ILE A 178 20.95 -7.14 1.23
N LEU A 179 19.84 -7.38 1.91
CA LEU A 179 19.80 -7.68 3.33
C LEU A 179 19.27 -9.11 3.51
N ALA A 180 19.98 -9.90 4.30
CA ALA A 180 19.53 -11.18 4.83
C ALA A 180 19.58 -11.11 6.35
N ILE A 181 18.44 -11.28 7.01
CA ILE A 181 18.26 -11.14 8.46
C ILE A 181 17.73 -12.46 9.01
N ASP A 182 18.22 -12.87 10.17
CA ASP A 182 17.71 -14.03 10.89
C ASP A 182 16.61 -13.57 11.87
N LEU A 183 15.37 -13.52 11.42
CA LEU A 183 14.23 -13.10 12.24
C LEU A 183 13.78 -14.18 13.25
N ASP A 184 13.97 -15.46 12.90
CA ASP A 184 13.51 -16.60 13.71
C ASP A 184 14.61 -17.22 14.60
N GLY A 185 15.86 -16.76 14.47
CA GLY A 185 17.01 -17.33 15.21
C GLY A 185 17.45 -18.70 14.69
N LYS A 186 17.21 -19.00 13.41
CA LYS A 186 17.48 -20.31 12.79
C LYS A 186 18.61 -20.30 11.76
N ARG A 187 19.07 -19.11 11.34
CA ARG A 187 20.07 -18.95 10.26
C ARG A 187 21.45 -18.70 10.85
N SER A 188 22.42 -19.52 10.46
CA SER A 188 23.83 -19.28 10.79
C SER A 188 24.39 -18.09 9.99
N GLU A 189 25.52 -17.55 10.44
CA GLU A 189 26.23 -16.48 9.74
C GLU A 189 26.61 -16.89 8.31
N GLU A 190 27.05 -18.13 8.14
CA GLU A 190 27.38 -18.70 6.83
C GLU A 190 26.14 -18.79 5.91
N GLN A 191 24.99 -19.21 6.42
CA GLN A 191 23.75 -19.25 5.65
C GLN A 191 23.31 -17.85 5.19
N LEU A 192 23.48 -16.84 6.03
CA LEU A 192 23.19 -15.46 5.66
C LEU A 192 24.15 -14.94 4.57
N GLU A 193 25.46 -15.29 4.66
CA GLU A 193 26.45 -14.96 3.62
C GLU A 193 26.14 -15.62 2.28
N LEU A 194 25.84 -16.91 2.30
CA LEU A 194 25.46 -17.68 1.12
C LEU A 194 24.19 -17.10 0.48
N ARG A 195 23.19 -16.75 1.29
CA ARG A 195 21.95 -16.17 0.77
C ARG A 195 22.15 -14.82 0.09
N VAL A 196 22.95 -13.94 0.68
CA VAL A 196 23.29 -12.65 0.04
C VAL A 196 24.02 -12.88 -1.29
N ALA A 197 24.98 -13.83 -1.34
CA ALA A 197 25.72 -14.14 -2.56
C ALA A 197 24.81 -14.76 -3.65
N GLU A 198 23.84 -15.58 -3.26
CA GLU A 198 22.84 -16.17 -4.17
C GLU A 198 21.97 -15.06 -4.80
N ILE A 199 21.41 -14.16 -3.98
CA ILE A 199 20.60 -13.03 -4.46
C ILE A 199 21.43 -12.13 -5.38
N GLU A 200 22.68 -11.83 -5.01
CA GLU A 200 23.61 -11.05 -5.85
C GLU A 200 23.83 -11.72 -7.21
N SER A 201 24.05 -13.03 -7.23
CA SER A 201 24.19 -13.81 -8.47
C SER A 201 22.94 -13.72 -9.34
N GLN A 202 21.74 -13.87 -8.76
CA GLN A 202 20.48 -13.76 -9.50
C GLN A 202 20.29 -12.35 -10.09
N ILE A 203 20.64 -11.30 -9.35
CA ILE A 203 20.55 -9.91 -9.83
C ILE A 203 21.40 -9.68 -11.07
N PHE A 204 22.62 -10.26 -11.15
CA PHE A 204 23.52 -10.04 -12.28
C PHE A 204 23.38 -11.05 -13.41
N GLN A 205 23.04 -12.30 -13.12
CA GLN A 205 23.04 -13.41 -14.07
C GLN A 205 21.64 -13.90 -14.45
N GLY A 206 20.62 -13.51 -13.69
CA GLY A 206 19.23 -13.89 -13.93
C GLY A 206 18.75 -13.43 -15.31
N LYS A 207 17.98 -14.28 -15.99
CA LYS A 207 17.36 -13.95 -17.28
C LYS A 207 16.13 -13.09 -17.06
N VAL A 208 15.91 -12.14 -17.96
CA VAL A 208 14.71 -11.32 -18.01
C VAL A 208 13.90 -11.77 -19.21
N ASP A 209 12.67 -12.16 -18.97
CA ASP A 209 11.68 -12.24 -20.06
C ASP A 209 11.19 -10.81 -20.34
N GLU A 210 11.67 -10.23 -21.42
CA GLU A 210 11.33 -8.86 -21.84
C GLU A 210 10.02 -8.79 -22.61
N SER A 211 9.41 -9.94 -22.92
CA SER A 211 8.16 -9.97 -23.67
C SER A 211 7.06 -9.23 -22.87
N LEU A 212 6.57 -8.13 -23.46
CA LEU A 212 5.36 -7.46 -23.01
C LEU A 212 4.24 -7.97 -23.89
N GLU A 213 3.51 -8.96 -23.40
CA GLU A 213 2.29 -9.35 -24.06
C GLU A 213 1.27 -8.22 -23.94
N ALA A 214 0.70 -7.81 -25.07
CA ALA A 214 -0.44 -6.92 -25.08
C ALA A 214 -1.61 -7.63 -24.39
N TYR A 215 -2.26 -6.97 -23.43
CA TYR A 215 -3.47 -7.48 -22.81
C TYR A 215 -4.57 -6.43 -22.93
N GLU A 216 -5.78 -6.90 -23.17
CA GLU A 216 -6.99 -6.12 -22.99
C GLU A 216 -7.81 -6.79 -21.88
N ILE A 217 -8.20 -6.00 -20.88
CA ILE A 217 -9.18 -6.42 -19.89
C ILE A 217 -10.42 -5.58 -20.14
N GLU A 218 -11.48 -6.23 -20.57
CA GLU A 218 -12.79 -5.60 -20.66
C GLU A 218 -13.48 -5.74 -19.29
N PHE A 219 -13.49 -4.64 -18.54
CA PHE A 219 -14.15 -4.60 -17.24
C PHE A 219 -15.63 -4.31 -17.41
N GLN A 220 -16.44 -5.13 -16.77
CA GLN A 220 -17.88 -4.94 -16.67
C GLN A 220 -18.24 -4.58 -15.23
N PRO A 221 -19.05 -3.54 -15.00
CA PRO A 221 -19.63 -3.27 -13.69
C PRO A 221 -20.45 -4.46 -13.22
N GLN A 222 -20.44 -4.73 -11.91
CA GLN A 222 -21.25 -5.77 -11.30
C GLN A 222 -22.74 -5.41 -11.31
N LEU A 223 -23.04 -4.10 -11.21
CA LEU A 223 -24.39 -3.57 -11.20
C LEU A 223 -24.69 -2.82 -12.48
N GLU A 224 -25.93 -2.92 -12.97
CA GLU A 224 -26.40 -2.02 -14.01
C GLU A 224 -26.42 -0.57 -13.54
N LYS A 225 -26.24 0.35 -14.50
CA LYS A 225 -26.11 1.79 -14.20
C LYS A 225 -27.29 2.30 -13.37
N GLU A 226 -28.50 1.98 -13.78
CA GLU A 226 -29.75 2.44 -13.17
C GLU A 226 -29.87 1.91 -11.71
N GLU A 227 -29.44 0.69 -11.48
CA GLU A 227 -29.44 0.08 -10.15
C GLU A 227 -28.46 0.78 -9.22
N PHE A 228 -27.21 0.99 -9.67
CA PHE A 228 -26.21 1.70 -8.85
C PHE A 228 -26.61 3.16 -8.60
N MET A 229 -27.20 3.85 -9.59
CA MET A 229 -27.76 5.20 -9.41
C MET A 229 -28.89 5.23 -8.37
N ALA A 230 -29.77 4.21 -8.33
CA ALA A 230 -30.78 4.11 -7.30
C ALA A 230 -30.17 3.92 -5.89
N ARG A 231 -29.07 3.20 -5.75
CA ARG A 231 -28.33 3.07 -4.49
C ARG A 231 -27.66 4.39 -4.08
N ILE A 232 -27.08 5.14 -5.02
CA ILE A 232 -26.58 6.50 -4.77
C ILE A 232 -27.70 7.41 -4.25
N GLN A 233 -28.91 7.33 -4.84
CA GLN A 233 -30.04 8.12 -4.37
C GLN A 233 -30.43 7.77 -2.93
N LYS A 234 -30.50 6.47 -2.57
CA LYS A 234 -30.77 6.03 -1.19
C LYS A 234 -29.71 6.54 -0.22
N ALA A 235 -28.42 6.46 -0.59
CA ALA A 235 -27.34 7.00 0.22
C ALA A 235 -27.49 8.51 0.43
N LYS A 236 -27.88 9.25 -0.63
CA LYS A 236 -28.19 10.68 -0.54
C LYS A 236 -29.40 10.97 0.35
N ASP A 237 -30.42 10.12 0.33
CA ASP A 237 -31.58 10.28 1.21
C ASP A 237 -31.20 10.15 2.69
N CYS A 238 -30.24 9.25 3.04
CA CYS A 238 -29.67 9.18 4.40
C CYS A 238 -28.92 10.46 4.78
N VAL A 239 -28.15 11.04 3.84
CA VAL A 239 -27.48 12.34 4.08
C VAL A 239 -28.53 13.46 4.30
N LEU A 240 -29.58 13.52 3.47
CA LEU A 240 -30.64 14.51 3.62
C LEU A 240 -31.45 14.34 4.91
N ALA A 241 -31.58 13.12 5.40
CA ALA A 241 -32.19 12.81 6.70
C ALA A 241 -31.30 13.18 7.89
N GLY A 242 -30.04 13.57 7.66
CA GLY A 242 -29.08 13.92 8.72
C GLY A 242 -28.45 12.74 9.45
N GLU A 243 -28.56 11.51 8.89
CA GLU A 243 -27.94 10.32 9.47
C GLU A 243 -26.41 10.36 9.37
N VAL A 244 -25.90 10.91 8.26
CA VAL A 244 -24.47 11.11 7.97
C VAL A 244 -24.27 12.44 7.23
N GLU A 245 -23.08 13.01 7.37
CA GLU A 245 -22.65 14.17 6.58
C GLU A 245 -22.15 13.74 5.19
N GLN A 246 -21.49 12.57 5.14
CA GLN A 246 -20.95 11.97 3.95
C GLN A 246 -21.00 10.44 4.05
N VAL A 247 -21.26 9.77 2.93
CA VAL A 247 -21.07 8.32 2.79
C VAL A 247 -20.43 8.01 1.44
N VAL A 248 -19.42 7.15 1.44
CA VAL A 248 -18.71 6.74 0.21
C VAL A 248 -19.25 5.41 -0.27
N LEU A 249 -20.08 5.45 -1.29
CA LEU A 249 -20.64 4.24 -1.92
C LEU A 249 -19.73 3.82 -3.09
N SER A 250 -19.53 2.51 -3.26
CA SER A 250 -18.66 1.96 -4.29
C SER A 250 -19.34 0.91 -5.15
N GLN A 251 -18.79 0.71 -6.35
CA GLN A 251 -19.18 -0.40 -7.22
C GLN A 251 -17.93 -1.20 -7.63
N ARG A 252 -18.11 -2.52 -7.74
CA ARG A 252 -17.11 -3.43 -8.25
C ARG A 252 -17.26 -3.61 -9.75
N MET A 253 -16.11 -3.74 -10.40
CA MET A 253 -16.01 -4.11 -11.80
C MET A 253 -15.08 -5.31 -11.91
N SER A 254 -15.36 -6.22 -12.83
CA SER A 254 -14.51 -7.37 -13.05
C SER A 254 -14.36 -7.69 -14.53
N GLY A 255 -13.26 -8.33 -14.88
CA GLY A 255 -12.97 -8.73 -16.25
C GLY A 255 -12.04 -9.94 -16.31
N LYS A 256 -12.09 -10.70 -17.41
CA LYS A 256 -11.16 -11.80 -17.63
C LYS A 256 -9.78 -11.25 -17.97
N VAL A 257 -8.76 -11.85 -17.41
CA VAL A 257 -7.35 -11.54 -17.68
C VAL A 257 -6.59 -12.82 -17.98
N LYS A 258 -5.81 -12.83 -19.07
CA LYS A 258 -4.96 -13.97 -19.46
C LYS A 258 -3.47 -13.64 -19.37
N ALA A 259 -3.14 -12.38 -19.13
CA ALA A 259 -1.76 -11.90 -19.10
C ALA A 259 -1.13 -12.06 -17.72
N ASN A 260 0.20 -12.08 -17.68
CA ASN A 260 0.96 -12.05 -16.43
C ASN A 260 0.62 -10.75 -15.64
N PRO A 261 0.15 -10.84 -14.39
CA PRO A 261 -0.20 -9.67 -13.58
C PRO A 261 0.91 -8.62 -13.45
N PHE A 262 2.18 -9.06 -13.48
CA PHE A 262 3.31 -8.14 -13.39
C PHE A 262 3.46 -7.26 -14.64
N HIS A 263 3.05 -7.74 -15.82
CA HIS A 263 3.00 -6.90 -17.03
C HIS A 263 1.99 -5.76 -16.87
N PHE A 264 0.83 -6.03 -16.28
CA PHE A 264 -0.14 -4.98 -15.96
C PHE A 264 0.47 -3.95 -15.00
N TYR A 265 1.13 -4.40 -13.94
CA TYR A 265 1.81 -3.50 -13.01
C TYR A 265 2.83 -2.60 -13.71
N ARG A 266 3.65 -3.14 -14.62
CA ARG A 266 4.64 -2.36 -15.39
C ARG A 266 4.00 -1.25 -16.21
N VAL A 267 2.86 -1.53 -16.84
CA VAL A 267 2.11 -0.53 -17.62
C VAL A 267 1.47 0.51 -16.68
N LEU A 268 0.84 0.07 -15.60
CA LEU A 268 0.24 0.95 -14.59
C LEU A 268 1.28 1.92 -14.00
N ARG A 269 2.46 1.42 -13.68
CA ARG A 269 3.58 2.20 -13.14
C ARG A 269 4.00 3.36 -14.05
N ASN A 270 3.94 3.16 -15.35
CA ASN A 270 4.30 4.17 -16.34
C ASN A 270 3.15 5.16 -16.62
N SER A 271 1.92 4.68 -16.63
CA SER A 271 0.74 5.50 -16.94
C SER A 271 0.22 6.29 -15.75
N ASN A 272 0.24 5.70 -14.56
CA ASN A 272 -0.31 6.26 -13.31
C ASN A 272 0.68 6.23 -12.15
N PRO A 273 1.84 6.90 -12.27
CA PRO A 273 2.80 6.96 -11.17
C PRO A 273 2.16 7.61 -9.94
N SER A 274 2.28 6.95 -8.80
CA SER A 274 1.66 7.33 -7.52
C SER A 274 2.66 7.20 -6.36
N PRO A 275 2.43 7.88 -5.23
CA PRO A 275 3.30 7.77 -4.05
C PRO A 275 3.48 6.33 -3.56
N TYR A 276 2.44 5.53 -3.67
CA TYR A 276 2.45 4.12 -3.28
C TYR A 276 2.12 3.24 -4.48
N MET A 277 3.17 2.68 -5.08
CA MET A 277 3.07 1.66 -6.12
C MET A 277 3.36 0.32 -5.48
N PHE A 278 2.49 -0.65 -5.68
CA PHE A 278 2.67 -1.96 -5.08
C PHE A 278 2.26 -3.10 -6.01
N PHE A 279 3.01 -4.18 -5.90
CA PHE A 279 2.72 -5.49 -6.46
C PHE A 279 3.04 -6.52 -5.39
N VAL A 280 2.06 -7.32 -4.98
CA VAL A 280 2.23 -8.38 -3.99
C VAL A 280 1.58 -9.65 -4.51
N ASP A 281 2.39 -10.67 -4.71
CA ASP A 281 1.96 -12.02 -5.09
C ASP A 281 1.76 -12.85 -3.83
N PHE A 282 0.52 -13.22 -3.55
CA PHE A 282 0.14 -14.08 -2.41
C PHE A 282 0.11 -15.57 -2.78
N GLY A 283 0.47 -15.94 -4.00
CA GLY A 283 0.43 -17.29 -4.53
C GLY A 283 -0.91 -17.60 -5.22
N GLU A 284 -2.00 -17.62 -4.51
CA GLU A 284 -3.34 -17.85 -5.07
C GLU A 284 -3.92 -16.65 -5.81
N TYR A 285 -3.45 -15.47 -5.49
CA TYR A 285 -3.88 -14.21 -6.10
C TYR A 285 -2.80 -13.14 -5.99
N VAL A 286 -2.95 -12.11 -6.78
CA VAL A 286 -2.06 -10.94 -6.79
C VAL A 286 -2.87 -9.70 -6.43
N VAL A 287 -2.29 -8.83 -5.60
CA VAL A 287 -2.78 -7.48 -5.36
C VAL A 287 -1.77 -6.50 -5.92
N LEU A 288 -2.23 -5.60 -6.79
CA LEU A 288 -1.37 -4.58 -7.36
C LEU A 288 -2.12 -3.23 -7.43
N GLY A 289 -1.39 -2.13 -7.43
CA GLY A 289 -2.04 -0.83 -7.46
C GLY A 289 -1.10 0.37 -7.48
N ALA A 290 -1.74 1.53 -7.58
CA ALA A 290 -1.13 2.86 -7.64
C ALA A 290 -1.90 3.82 -6.72
N SER A 291 -1.76 3.66 -5.41
CA SER A 291 -2.48 4.48 -4.44
C SER A 291 -1.85 5.87 -4.31
N PRO A 292 -2.66 6.92 -4.39
CA PRO A 292 -2.19 8.28 -4.15
C PRO A 292 -2.08 8.62 -2.66
N GLU A 293 -2.68 7.81 -1.76
CA GLU A 293 -2.98 8.21 -0.40
C GLU A 293 -2.20 7.38 0.62
N SER A 294 -1.37 8.08 1.42
CA SER A 294 -0.79 7.53 2.64
C SER A 294 -1.88 7.40 3.68
N PHE A 295 -2.01 6.23 4.27
CA PHE A 295 -3.03 6.01 5.30
C PHE A 295 -2.45 6.14 6.70
N ILE A 296 -1.56 5.24 7.10
CA ILE A 296 -0.91 5.26 8.41
C ILE A 296 0.57 4.99 8.25
N LYS A 297 1.38 5.85 8.84
CA LYS A 297 2.82 5.65 8.96
C LYS A 297 3.23 5.81 10.42
N SER A 298 4.13 4.94 10.89
CA SER A 298 4.75 5.13 12.20
C SER A 298 6.26 4.93 12.14
N LYS A 299 6.97 5.68 12.96
CA LYS A 299 8.40 5.55 13.20
C LYS A 299 8.66 5.69 14.71
N GLY A 300 9.00 4.58 15.36
CA GLY A 300 9.04 4.53 16.81
C GLY A 300 7.68 4.83 17.42
N GLN A 301 7.60 5.87 18.26
CA GLN A 301 6.34 6.31 18.86
C GLN A 301 5.61 7.41 18.07
N GLN A 302 6.20 7.94 17.01
CA GLN A 302 5.53 8.92 16.17
C GLN A 302 4.68 8.23 15.11
N MET A 303 3.44 8.65 14.96
CA MET A 303 2.58 8.25 13.87
C MET A 303 2.12 9.46 13.06
N SER A 304 1.87 9.25 11.77
CA SER A 304 1.28 10.27 10.91
C SER A 304 0.21 9.68 9.99
N THR A 305 -0.69 10.55 9.55
CA THR A 305 -1.71 10.29 8.53
C THR A 305 -1.87 11.49 7.62
N ASN A 306 -2.19 11.24 6.35
CA ASN A 306 -2.24 12.28 5.34
C ASN A 306 -3.59 12.25 4.60
N PRO A 307 -4.66 12.87 5.14
CA PRO A 307 -5.92 12.98 4.43
C PRO A 307 -5.77 13.80 3.15
N ILE A 308 -6.37 13.29 2.07
CA ILE A 308 -6.37 13.91 0.74
C ILE A 308 -7.81 14.11 0.30
N ALA A 309 -8.15 15.34 -0.10
CA ALA A 309 -9.42 15.65 -0.73
C ALA A 309 -9.22 16.74 -1.80
N GLY A 310 -10.29 17.01 -2.54
CA GLY A 310 -10.24 17.98 -3.61
C GLY A 310 -9.34 17.56 -4.77
N THR A 311 -9.83 17.68 -5.98
CA THR A 311 -9.07 17.30 -7.17
C THR A 311 -9.28 18.30 -8.28
N ARG A 312 -8.19 18.73 -8.89
CA ARG A 312 -8.20 19.43 -10.18
C ARG A 312 -7.19 18.76 -11.12
N ARG A 313 -7.45 18.84 -12.42
CA ARG A 313 -6.48 18.44 -13.43
C ARG A 313 -5.24 19.33 -13.39
N ARG A 314 -4.15 18.87 -13.94
CA ARG A 314 -2.98 19.70 -14.19
C ARG A 314 -3.29 20.72 -15.31
N GLY A 315 -2.71 21.89 -15.19
CA GLY A 315 -2.68 22.89 -16.25
C GLY A 315 -1.79 22.47 -17.41
N ARG A 316 -1.97 23.11 -18.56
CA ARG A 316 -1.10 22.94 -19.73
C ARG A 316 0.16 23.79 -19.64
N THR A 317 0.12 24.82 -18.81
CA THR A 317 1.23 25.71 -18.49
C THR A 317 1.35 25.87 -16.97
N GLU A 318 2.47 26.42 -16.51
CA GLU A 318 2.70 26.68 -15.08
C GLU A 318 1.72 27.74 -14.53
N GLU A 319 1.33 28.72 -15.36
CA GLU A 319 0.35 29.74 -15.01
C GLU A 319 -1.04 29.14 -14.85
N GLU A 320 -1.43 28.22 -15.73
CA GLU A 320 -2.71 27.49 -15.63
C GLU A 320 -2.71 26.59 -14.39
N ASP A 321 -1.60 25.91 -14.07
CA ASP A 321 -1.46 25.12 -12.85
C ASP A 321 -1.66 25.98 -11.59
N LYS A 322 -1.03 27.16 -11.54
CA LYS A 322 -1.20 28.11 -10.42
C LYS A 322 -2.65 28.61 -10.32
N ALA A 323 -3.28 28.91 -11.44
CA ALA A 323 -4.68 29.36 -11.46
C ALA A 323 -5.63 28.27 -10.94
N LEU A 324 -5.47 27.01 -11.38
CA LEU A 324 -6.26 25.88 -10.92
C LEU A 324 -6.02 25.57 -9.44
N ALA A 325 -4.79 25.75 -8.94
CA ALA A 325 -4.48 25.60 -7.52
C ALA A 325 -5.17 26.67 -6.66
N VAL A 326 -5.18 27.92 -7.12
CA VAL A 326 -5.90 29.02 -6.45
C VAL A 326 -7.41 28.78 -6.49
N GLU A 327 -7.96 28.35 -7.62
CA GLU A 327 -9.37 27.97 -7.76
C GLU A 327 -9.73 26.89 -6.74
N LEU A 328 -8.95 25.79 -6.67
CA LEU A 328 -9.18 24.68 -5.75
C LEU A 328 -9.15 25.14 -4.27
N LEU A 329 -8.20 26.00 -3.90
CA LEU A 329 -8.10 26.56 -2.55
C LEU A 329 -9.14 27.65 -2.26
N SER A 330 -9.93 28.08 -3.26
CA SER A 330 -11.02 29.03 -3.10
C SER A 330 -12.39 28.34 -3.12
N ASP A 331 -12.44 27.05 -3.43
CA ASP A 331 -13.66 26.27 -3.47
C ASP A 331 -14.14 25.92 -2.06
N ALA A 332 -15.20 26.60 -1.61
CA ALA A 332 -15.72 26.45 -0.25
C ALA A 332 -16.18 25.02 0.07
N LYS A 333 -16.69 24.29 -0.94
CA LYS A 333 -17.13 22.90 -0.79
C LYS A 333 -15.93 22.00 -0.54
N GLU A 334 -14.91 22.07 -1.40
CA GLU A 334 -13.69 21.25 -1.30
C GLU A 334 -12.95 21.51 0.03
N LEU A 335 -12.88 22.78 0.46
CA LEU A 335 -12.29 23.15 1.74
C LEU A 335 -13.11 22.63 2.94
N SER A 336 -14.44 22.66 2.86
CA SER A 336 -15.29 22.12 3.92
C SER A 336 -15.14 20.61 4.06
N GLU A 337 -15.15 19.89 2.94
CA GLU A 337 -14.91 18.44 2.90
C GLU A 337 -13.53 18.12 3.47
N HIS A 338 -12.50 18.85 3.08
CA HIS A 338 -11.14 18.60 3.58
C HIS A 338 -11.01 18.87 5.09
N ARG A 339 -11.68 19.91 5.63
CA ARG A 339 -11.73 20.15 7.09
C ARG A 339 -12.38 18.98 7.82
N MET A 340 -13.49 18.48 7.31
CA MET A 340 -14.15 17.28 7.87
C MET A 340 -13.18 16.09 7.94
N LEU A 341 -12.37 15.85 6.90
CA LEU A 341 -11.39 14.76 6.89
C LEU A 341 -10.25 14.98 7.88
N ILE A 342 -9.79 16.22 8.08
CA ILE A 342 -8.82 16.58 9.14
C ILE A 342 -9.42 16.25 10.52
N ASP A 343 -10.66 16.65 10.76
CA ASP A 343 -11.32 16.42 12.04
C ASP A 343 -11.56 14.92 12.30
N LEU A 344 -12.00 14.15 11.30
CA LEU A 344 -12.09 12.69 11.38
C LEU A 344 -10.73 12.04 11.71
N SER A 345 -9.66 12.46 11.03
CA SER A 345 -8.31 11.97 11.30
C SER A 345 -7.87 12.30 12.74
N ARG A 346 -8.18 13.49 13.21
CA ARG A 346 -7.88 13.92 14.61
C ARG A 346 -8.65 13.06 15.62
N GLU A 347 -9.93 12.78 15.39
CA GLU A 347 -10.73 11.91 16.27
C GLU A 347 -10.20 10.48 16.30
N ASP A 348 -9.78 9.93 15.16
CA ASP A 348 -9.16 8.60 15.11
C ASP A 348 -7.82 8.58 15.87
N MET A 349 -7.01 9.61 15.71
CA MET A 349 -5.73 9.74 16.42
C MET A 349 -5.90 9.89 17.93
N LYS A 350 -6.95 10.57 18.42
CA LYS A 350 -7.25 10.71 19.86
C LYS A 350 -7.46 9.35 20.55
N LYS A 351 -7.92 8.34 19.84
CA LYS A 351 -8.13 6.98 20.37
C LYS A 351 -6.82 6.25 20.65
N ILE A 352 -5.71 6.70 20.05
CA ILE A 352 -4.45 5.93 20.03
C ILE A 352 -3.22 6.74 20.41
N CYS A 353 -3.24 8.05 20.25
CA CYS A 353 -2.15 8.95 20.60
C CYS A 353 -2.39 9.65 21.95
N VAL A 354 -1.33 10.22 22.49
CA VAL A 354 -1.41 11.20 23.56
C VAL A 354 -2.04 12.48 22.99
N PRO A 355 -3.25 12.90 23.44
CA PRO A 355 -4.05 13.92 22.77
C PRO A 355 -3.32 15.26 22.54
N GLU A 356 -2.50 15.68 23.50
CA GLU A 356 -1.78 16.96 23.48
C GLU A 356 -0.65 17.00 22.46
N THR A 357 -0.28 15.84 21.91
CA THR A 357 0.78 15.72 20.90
C THR A 357 0.24 15.76 19.47
N ILE A 358 -1.10 15.70 19.30
CA ILE A 358 -1.72 15.69 17.97
C ILE A 358 -1.66 17.09 17.38
N GLN A 359 -0.96 17.21 16.26
CA GLN A 359 -0.77 18.47 15.55
C GLN A 359 -0.94 18.31 14.04
N VAL A 360 -1.33 19.40 13.37
CA VAL A 360 -1.38 19.47 11.92
C VAL A 360 -0.07 20.11 11.46
N LEU A 361 0.82 19.31 10.89
CA LEU A 361 2.12 19.77 10.39
C LEU A 361 1.98 20.52 9.06
N LYS A 362 1.08 20.03 8.23
CA LYS A 362 0.76 20.61 6.93
C LYS A 362 -0.76 20.72 6.83
N GLU A 363 -1.27 21.94 6.65
CA GLU A 363 -2.70 22.17 6.53
C GLU A 363 -3.05 22.66 5.15
N MET A 364 -3.94 21.94 4.45
CA MET A 364 -4.56 22.31 3.17
C MET A 364 -3.55 22.82 2.14
N LYS A 365 -2.49 22.07 1.87
CA LYS A 365 -1.50 22.41 0.84
C LYS A 365 -1.83 21.72 -0.46
N ILE A 366 -1.58 22.41 -1.58
CA ILE A 366 -1.66 21.79 -2.91
C ILE A 366 -0.43 20.91 -3.11
N GLU A 367 -0.69 19.65 -3.45
CA GLU A 367 0.34 18.74 -3.97
C GLU A 367 0.06 18.42 -5.44
N PHE A 368 1.11 18.55 -6.26
CA PHE A 368 1.04 18.33 -7.69
C PHE A 368 1.50 16.92 -8.02
N TYR A 369 0.58 16.13 -8.60
CA TYR A 369 0.87 14.82 -9.17
C TYR A 369 1.00 14.91 -10.69
N ARG A 370 1.28 13.82 -11.38
CA ARG A 370 1.51 13.84 -12.83
C ARG A 370 0.31 14.36 -13.62
N HIS A 371 -0.90 13.97 -13.25
CA HIS A 371 -2.14 14.26 -14.01
C HIS A 371 -3.14 15.13 -13.26
N VAL A 372 -3.00 15.21 -11.97
CA VAL A 372 -3.92 15.93 -11.07
C VAL A 372 -3.17 16.67 -9.98
N MET A 373 -3.85 17.60 -9.30
CA MET A 373 -3.42 18.19 -8.04
C MET A 373 -4.49 17.94 -6.98
N HIS A 374 -4.07 17.82 -5.72
CA HIS A 374 -4.96 17.60 -4.59
C HIS A 374 -4.67 18.57 -3.45
N ILE A 375 -5.68 18.77 -2.58
CA ILE A 375 -5.47 19.36 -1.27
C ILE A 375 -5.02 18.26 -0.33
N VAL A 376 -3.89 18.44 0.34
CA VAL A 376 -3.30 17.47 1.25
C VAL A 376 -3.05 18.13 2.60
N SER A 377 -3.36 17.41 3.67
CA SER A 377 -2.94 17.75 5.03
C SER A 377 -2.10 16.62 5.63
N GLU A 378 -1.32 16.95 6.65
CA GLU A 378 -0.51 15.97 7.38
C GLU A 378 -0.72 16.20 8.88
N LEU A 379 -1.18 15.14 9.54
CA LEU A 379 -1.33 15.12 11.00
C LEU A 379 -0.27 14.18 11.57
N GLU A 380 0.31 14.58 12.71
CA GLU A 380 1.26 13.79 13.47
C GLU A 380 0.84 13.74 14.94
N GLY A 381 1.18 12.63 15.61
CA GLY A 381 0.95 12.46 17.05
C GLY A 381 1.84 11.36 17.63
N THR A 382 2.06 11.42 18.93
CA THR A 382 2.82 10.42 19.68
C THR A 382 1.87 9.31 20.13
N LEU A 383 2.15 8.07 19.77
CA LEU A 383 1.39 6.90 20.23
C LEU A 383 1.41 6.83 21.77
N ALA A 384 0.26 6.54 22.37
CA ALA A 384 0.15 6.34 23.81
C ALA A 384 1.00 5.13 24.26
N GLU A 385 1.35 5.07 25.54
CA GLU A 385 2.17 4.00 26.10
C GLU A 385 1.57 2.61 25.80
N GLY A 386 2.41 1.68 25.34
CA GLY A 386 2.02 0.33 25.00
C GLY A 386 1.28 0.19 23.66
N LYS A 387 1.04 1.28 22.94
CA LYS A 387 0.44 1.27 21.59
C LYS A 387 1.51 1.16 20.51
N THR A 388 1.12 0.58 19.38
CA THR A 388 2.00 0.29 18.23
C THR A 388 1.41 0.83 16.94
N GLY A 389 2.18 0.83 15.85
CA GLY A 389 1.69 1.19 14.53
C GLY A 389 0.52 0.32 14.03
N LEU A 390 0.46 -0.96 14.41
CA LEU A 390 -0.70 -1.81 14.09
C LEU A 390 -1.93 -1.44 14.89
N ASP A 391 -1.78 -0.95 16.14
CA ASP A 391 -2.91 -0.42 16.90
C ASP A 391 -3.42 0.89 16.26
N ALA A 392 -2.52 1.72 15.73
CA ALA A 392 -2.90 2.91 14.99
C ALA A 392 -3.65 2.56 13.70
N LEU A 393 -3.18 1.55 12.95
CA LEU A 393 -3.81 1.11 11.72
C LEU A 393 -5.29 0.75 11.96
N ILE A 394 -5.58 -0.10 12.96
CA ILE A 394 -6.96 -0.51 13.20
C ILE A 394 -7.83 0.63 13.78
N SER A 395 -7.26 1.50 14.61
CA SER A 395 -7.99 2.63 15.16
C SER A 395 -8.47 3.61 14.10
N CYS A 396 -7.72 3.74 13.00
CA CYS A 396 -8.04 4.64 11.90
C CYS A 396 -8.83 3.95 10.77
N LEU A 397 -8.85 2.61 10.69
CA LEU A 397 -9.54 1.85 9.66
C LEU A 397 -11.06 1.91 9.82
N PRO A 398 -11.81 2.00 8.68
CA PRO A 398 -11.38 2.49 7.39
C PRO A 398 -11.18 4.00 7.39
N ALA A 399 -10.40 4.53 6.44
CA ALA A 399 -10.24 5.97 6.30
C ALA A 399 -11.57 6.67 6.04
N GLY A 400 -11.74 7.90 6.52
CA GLY A 400 -12.93 8.71 6.27
C GLY A 400 -13.18 8.96 4.78
N THR A 401 -12.09 9.08 4.01
CA THR A 401 -12.11 9.28 2.55
C THR A 401 -12.74 8.14 1.76
N VAL A 402 -12.92 6.97 2.36
CA VAL A 402 -13.54 5.78 1.73
C VAL A 402 -14.72 5.21 2.52
N SER A 403 -15.11 5.83 3.63
CA SER A 403 -16.26 5.42 4.45
C SER A 403 -17.28 6.55 4.59
N GLY A 404 -16.99 7.57 5.35
CA GLY A 404 -17.84 8.74 5.58
C GLY A 404 -17.86 9.22 7.02
N SER A 405 -18.78 10.11 7.34
CA SER A 405 -18.90 10.77 8.63
C SER A 405 -20.38 10.86 9.08
N PRO A 406 -20.75 10.47 10.31
CA PRO A 406 -19.97 9.71 11.29
C PRO A 406 -19.62 8.31 10.80
N LYS A 407 -18.40 7.85 11.10
CA LYS A 407 -17.78 6.67 10.48
C LYS A 407 -18.61 5.39 10.61
N VAL A 408 -19.08 5.04 11.83
CA VAL A 408 -19.82 3.79 12.07
C VAL A 408 -21.15 3.80 11.30
N ARG A 409 -21.92 4.89 11.35
CA ARG A 409 -23.19 4.97 10.61
C ARG A 409 -22.97 4.92 9.09
N ALA A 410 -21.95 5.59 8.60
CA ALA A 410 -21.57 5.51 7.18
C ALA A 410 -21.27 4.06 6.76
N MET A 411 -20.52 3.31 7.58
CA MET A 411 -20.25 1.89 7.31
C MET A 411 -21.49 1.02 7.34
N GLN A 412 -22.44 1.29 8.22
CA GLN A 412 -23.74 0.59 8.26
C GLN A 412 -24.54 0.86 6.97
N ILE A 413 -24.63 2.11 6.52
CA ILE A 413 -25.30 2.48 5.26
C ILE A 413 -24.61 1.79 4.07
N ILE A 414 -23.28 1.75 4.05
CA ILE A 414 -22.51 1.02 3.03
C ILE A 414 -22.91 -0.46 3.03
N ASN A 415 -22.97 -1.08 4.20
CA ASN A 415 -23.36 -2.48 4.35
C ASN A 415 -24.82 -2.77 3.94
N GLU A 416 -25.72 -1.80 4.10
CA GLU A 416 -27.10 -1.89 3.66
C GLU A 416 -27.26 -1.75 2.14
N LEU A 417 -26.33 -1.05 1.47
CA LEU A 417 -26.43 -0.68 0.06
C LEU A 417 -25.46 -1.40 -0.88
N GLU A 418 -24.43 -2.05 -0.36
CA GLU A 418 -23.52 -2.90 -1.14
C GLU A 418 -23.84 -4.38 -0.90
N ASP A 419 -23.71 -5.24 -1.93
CA ASP A 419 -24.11 -6.65 -1.83
C ASP A 419 -22.95 -7.56 -1.45
N VAL A 420 -21.71 -7.12 -1.68
CA VAL A 420 -20.52 -7.95 -1.53
C VAL A 420 -19.48 -7.29 -0.62
N LYS A 421 -18.69 -8.11 0.07
CA LYS A 421 -17.54 -7.62 0.84
C LYS A 421 -16.63 -6.75 -0.02
N ARG A 422 -16.13 -5.65 0.54
CA ARG A 422 -15.14 -4.81 -0.12
C ARG A 422 -13.76 -5.47 -0.24
N GLY A 423 -13.43 -6.36 0.69
CA GLY A 423 -12.16 -7.04 0.74
C GLY A 423 -10.99 -6.07 0.86
N VAL A 424 -10.03 -6.12 -0.07
CA VAL A 424 -8.85 -5.25 -0.08
C VAL A 424 -9.22 -3.78 -0.31
N TYR A 425 -10.22 -3.50 -1.16
CA TYR A 425 -10.64 -2.13 -1.45
C TYR A 425 -11.10 -1.40 -0.18
N SER A 426 -10.68 -0.16 0.00
CA SER A 426 -10.93 0.67 1.20
C SER A 426 -10.25 0.16 2.48
N GLY A 427 -9.45 -0.89 2.39
CA GLY A 427 -8.55 -1.34 3.44
C GLY A 427 -7.19 -0.64 3.35
N ALA A 428 -6.16 -1.27 3.87
CA ALA A 428 -4.79 -0.76 3.87
C ALA A 428 -3.81 -1.83 3.38
N LEU A 429 -2.86 -1.45 2.52
CA LEU A 429 -1.78 -2.31 2.05
C LEU A 429 -0.43 -1.66 2.31
N GLY A 430 0.52 -2.42 2.84
CA GLY A 430 1.83 -1.89 3.17
C GLY A 430 2.70 -2.91 3.90
N TYR A 431 3.49 -2.42 4.83
CA TYR A 431 4.40 -3.27 5.58
C TYR A 431 4.41 -2.97 7.08
N VAL A 432 4.80 -3.99 7.83
CA VAL A 432 5.22 -3.90 9.23
C VAL A 432 6.68 -4.28 9.26
N ASN A 433 7.56 -3.32 9.53
CA ASN A 433 8.98 -3.56 9.65
C ASN A 433 9.31 -4.39 10.90
N ALA A 434 10.43 -5.09 10.89
CA ALA A 434 10.85 -5.95 11.99
C ALA A 434 11.02 -5.21 13.34
N ASN A 435 11.19 -3.88 13.35
CA ASN A 435 11.21 -3.07 14.57
C ASN A 435 9.81 -2.64 15.05
N GLY A 436 8.75 -2.97 14.29
CA GLY A 436 7.37 -2.60 14.58
C GLY A 436 6.89 -1.30 13.93
N ASP A 437 7.75 -0.57 13.21
CA ASP A 437 7.34 0.57 12.39
C ASP A 437 6.45 0.10 11.25
N VAL A 438 5.51 0.94 10.85
CA VAL A 438 4.58 0.62 9.75
C VAL A 438 4.54 1.73 8.71
N ASP A 439 4.23 1.34 7.47
CA ASP A 439 3.88 2.29 6.40
C ASP A 439 2.82 1.62 5.51
N PHE A 440 1.61 2.16 5.56
CA PHE A 440 0.44 1.65 4.85
C PHE A 440 -0.18 2.72 3.97
N ALA A 441 -0.41 2.36 2.73
CA ALA A 441 -1.26 3.10 1.82
C ALA A 441 -2.73 2.68 2.01
N LEU A 442 -3.64 3.60 1.73
CA LEU A 442 -5.04 3.26 1.53
C LEU A 442 -5.17 2.38 0.28
N ALA A 443 -5.84 1.24 0.39
CA ALA A 443 -5.99 0.30 -0.73
C ALA A 443 -7.09 0.77 -1.70
N ILE A 444 -6.78 1.80 -2.46
CA ILE A 444 -7.57 2.34 -3.58
C ILE A 444 -6.73 2.33 -4.85
N ARG A 445 -7.38 2.50 -6.00
CA ARG A 445 -6.69 2.42 -7.30
C ARG A 445 -5.88 1.13 -7.41
N SER A 446 -6.50 0.02 -6.99
CA SER A 446 -5.90 -1.31 -6.91
C SER A 446 -6.73 -2.34 -7.66
N LEU A 447 -6.05 -3.40 -8.06
CA LEU A 447 -6.61 -4.59 -8.70
C LEU A 447 -6.28 -5.81 -7.85
N VAL A 448 -7.25 -6.69 -7.74
CA VAL A 448 -7.05 -8.07 -7.31
C VAL A 448 -7.15 -8.96 -8.53
N ILE A 449 -6.17 -9.82 -8.76
CA ILE A 449 -6.20 -10.81 -9.85
C ILE A 449 -6.18 -12.19 -9.24
N LYS A 450 -7.26 -12.94 -9.45
CA LYS A 450 -7.45 -14.31 -8.95
C LYS A 450 -8.18 -15.14 -10.00
N ASN A 451 -7.74 -16.37 -10.25
CA ASN A 451 -8.38 -17.33 -11.17
C ASN A 451 -8.68 -16.73 -12.56
N ASP A 452 -7.68 -16.10 -13.19
CA ASP A 452 -7.78 -15.44 -14.50
C ASP A 452 -8.87 -14.34 -14.56
N ARG A 453 -9.23 -13.78 -13.41
CA ARG A 453 -10.16 -12.66 -13.30
C ARG A 453 -9.55 -11.51 -12.52
N ALA A 454 -9.70 -10.32 -13.04
CA ALA A 454 -9.31 -9.09 -12.38
C ALA A 454 -10.55 -8.41 -11.77
N TYR A 455 -10.40 -7.91 -10.56
CA TYR A 455 -11.41 -7.18 -9.81
C TYR A 455 -10.89 -5.79 -9.46
N LEU A 456 -11.69 -4.81 -9.75
CA LEU A 456 -11.45 -3.40 -9.47
C LEU A 456 -12.66 -2.84 -8.74
N GLN A 457 -12.45 -1.97 -7.75
CA GLN A 457 -13.53 -1.28 -7.07
C GLN A 457 -13.25 0.23 -7.00
N ALA A 458 -14.29 1.04 -7.18
CA ALA A 458 -14.20 2.49 -7.12
C ALA A 458 -15.48 3.07 -6.51
N GLY A 459 -15.32 4.10 -5.68
CA GLY A 459 -16.41 4.77 -4.99
C GLY A 459 -16.40 6.27 -5.18
N ALA A 460 -17.54 6.89 -4.86
CA ALA A 460 -17.74 8.33 -4.80
C ALA A 460 -18.31 8.75 -3.44
N GLY A 461 -17.88 9.90 -2.94
CA GLY A 461 -18.38 10.51 -1.71
C GLY A 461 -19.70 11.22 -1.95
N ILE A 462 -20.76 10.74 -1.31
CA ILE A 462 -22.09 11.27 -1.44
C ILE A 462 -22.36 12.24 -0.29
N VAL A 463 -22.63 13.49 -0.62
CA VAL A 463 -22.92 14.58 0.29
C VAL A 463 -24.27 15.24 -0.09
N HIS A 464 -24.74 16.19 0.70
CA HIS A 464 -26.01 16.89 0.51
C HIS A 464 -26.23 17.39 -0.94
N ASP A 465 -25.23 18.02 -1.53
CA ASP A 465 -25.32 18.63 -2.88
C ASP A 465 -24.95 17.68 -4.02
N SER A 466 -24.66 16.41 -3.73
CA SER A 466 -24.29 15.40 -4.73
C SER A 466 -25.39 15.23 -5.77
N LYS A 467 -24.97 15.06 -7.03
CA LYS A 467 -25.86 14.73 -8.15
C LYS A 467 -25.59 13.30 -8.58
N VAL A 468 -26.61 12.46 -8.53
CA VAL A 468 -26.54 11.01 -8.74
C VAL A 468 -25.75 10.64 -10.00
N GLU A 469 -26.04 11.30 -11.13
CA GLU A 469 -25.34 11.06 -12.41
C GLU A 469 -23.85 11.44 -12.37
N LEU A 470 -23.50 12.47 -11.60
CA LEU A 470 -22.10 12.90 -11.47
C LEU A 470 -21.32 11.94 -10.59
N GLU A 471 -21.91 11.48 -9.48
CA GLU A 471 -21.28 10.51 -8.60
C GLU A 471 -21.10 9.14 -9.30
N TYR A 472 -22.10 8.69 -10.07
CA TYR A 472 -21.92 7.53 -10.95
C TYR A 472 -20.74 7.71 -11.92
N LYS A 473 -20.70 8.86 -12.63
CA LYS A 473 -19.60 9.16 -13.57
C LYS A 473 -18.24 9.21 -12.86
N GLU A 474 -18.20 9.69 -11.63
CA GLU A 474 -16.96 9.73 -10.84
C GLU A 474 -16.41 8.34 -10.58
N THR A 475 -17.25 7.37 -10.19
CA THR A 475 -16.79 5.97 -9.99
C THR A 475 -16.24 5.37 -11.28
N ILE A 476 -16.90 5.61 -12.41
CA ILE A 476 -16.44 5.18 -13.74
C ILE A 476 -15.10 5.85 -14.11
N ASN A 477 -14.96 7.14 -13.84
CA ASN A 477 -13.72 7.88 -14.13
C ASN A 477 -12.56 7.41 -13.28
N LYS A 478 -12.80 7.13 -11.98
CA LYS A 478 -11.81 6.55 -11.07
C LYS A 478 -11.35 5.16 -11.54
N ALA A 479 -12.29 4.32 -11.98
CA ALA A 479 -11.99 3.02 -12.56
C ALA A 479 -11.18 3.16 -13.86
N ASN A 480 -11.64 3.99 -14.79
CA ASN A 480 -10.97 4.25 -16.07
C ASN A 480 -9.54 4.82 -15.89
N GLY A 481 -9.29 5.57 -14.82
CA GLY A 481 -7.96 6.05 -14.49
C GLY A 481 -6.95 4.91 -14.30
N LEU A 482 -7.40 3.77 -13.77
CA LEU A 482 -6.58 2.57 -13.64
C LEU A 482 -6.49 1.77 -14.96
N LEU A 483 -7.60 1.75 -15.73
CA LEU A 483 -7.77 0.92 -16.94
C LEU A 483 -7.12 1.51 -18.19
N LYS A 484 -6.96 2.83 -18.27
CA LYS A 484 -6.30 3.52 -19.41
C LYS A 484 -4.78 3.35 -19.44
N ALA A 485 -4.25 2.46 -18.61
CA ALA A 485 -2.89 1.98 -18.71
C ALA A 485 -2.73 1.23 -20.06
N ARG A 486 -2.45 1.96 -21.15
CA ARG A 486 -2.12 1.36 -22.45
C ARG A 486 -0.61 1.09 -22.51
N PRO A 487 -0.17 -0.05 -23.06
CA PRO A 487 1.23 -0.20 -23.45
C PRO A 487 1.61 0.93 -24.40
N MET A 488 2.78 1.53 -24.18
CA MET A 488 3.37 2.49 -25.12
C MET A 488 3.83 1.78 -26.38
#